data_574cb7ae215d0d7e4cc3e78c47b673f7
#
_entry.id   574cb7ae215d0d7e4cc3e78c47b673f7
#
_cell.length_a   1.000
_cell.length_b   1.000
_cell.length_c   1.000
_cell.angle_alpha   90.00
_cell.angle_beta   90.00
_cell.angle_gamma   90.00
#
_symmetry.space_group_name_H-M   'P 1'
#
loop_
_entity.id
_entity.type
_entity.pdbx_description
1 polymer ?
#
loop_
_entity_poly.entity_id
_entity_poly.type
_entity_poly.pdbx_seq_one_letter_code
_entity_poly.pdbx_strand_id
1 'polypeptide(L)'
;MHPALRYHHTQFGAVIAVSLLLAAVLFAGLGMMTDLMPLAALGPVLMAAFLALFFSLTVEIDATHLSFCFGIGLIRQRIPLAEITDARPVRNAWIHGWGIHRTPHGWLYNVSGWEAVEIVLASGKRFRLGTDEPQRLARAIRAATGSG
;
A
#
# COMPACT_ATOMS: atom_id res chain seq x y z
N MET A 1 13.11 9.43 22.22
CA MET A 1 12.52 8.14 22.58
C MET A 1 11.63 7.70 21.43
N HIS A 2 12.02 6.68 20.68
CA HIS A 2 11.12 6.08 19.70
C HIS A 2 10.03 5.33 20.49
N PRO A 3 8.73 5.57 20.25
CA PRO A 3 7.68 4.80 20.88
C PRO A 3 7.90 3.32 20.52
N ALA A 4 7.75 2.45 21.51
CA ALA A 4 7.93 1.02 21.31
C ALA A 4 6.93 0.54 20.24
N LEU A 5 7.46 0.08 19.10
CA LEU A 5 6.66 -0.48 18.02
C LEU A 5 6.03 -1.79 18.50
N ARG A 6 4.71 -1.88 18.41
CA ARG A 6 3.94 -3.10 18.73
C ARG A 6 3.80 -4.03 17.53
N TYR A 7 3.89 -3.44 16.32
CA TYR A 7 3.82 -4.15 15.05
C TYR A 7 4.61 -3.37 13.99
N HIS A 8 5.34 -4.09 13.18
CA HIS A 8 6.03 -3.55 12.00
C HIS A 8 6.05 -4.64 10.92
N HIS A 9 5.59 -4.30 9.73
CA HIS A 9 5.63 -5.20 8.58
C HIS A 9 5.75 -4.41 7.29
N THR A 10 6.57 -4.91 6.37
CA THR A 10 6.74 -4.35 5.03
C THR A 10 6.42 -5.40 4.00
N GLN A 11 5.41 -5.12 3.18
CA GLN A 11 5.05 -5.93 2.02
C GLN A 11 5.66 -5.32 0.76
N PHE A 12 6.29 -6.14 -0.07
CA PHE A 12 6.85 -5.71 -1.34
C PHE A 12 5.85 -5.90 -2.49
N GLY A 13 5.75 -4.89 -3.35
CA GLY A 13 4.91 -4.89 -4.54
C GLY A 13 5.58 -5.57 -5.74
N ALA A 14 5.89 -6.87 -5.64
CA ALA A 14 6.59 -7.59 -6.70
C ALA A 14 5.88 -7.50 -8.05
N VAL A 15 4.54 -7.59 -8.07
CA VAL A 15 3.75 -7.50 -9.32
C VAL A 15 3.87 -6.10 -9.93
N ILE A 16 3.74 -5.05 -9.11
CA ILE A 16 3.93 -3.67 -9.56
C ILE A 16 5.36 -3.48 -10.10
N ALA A 17 6.36 -3.95 -9.37
CA ALA A 17 7.76 -3.82 -9.75
C ALA A 17 8.04 -4.48 -11.11
N VAL A 18 7.63 -5.72 -11.29
CA VAL A 18 7.81 -6.45 -12.56
C VAL A 18 7.06 -5.77 -13.70
N SER A 19 5.82 -5.37 -13.49
CA SER A 19 5.01 -4.69 -14.51
C SER A 19 5.63 -3.37 -14.96
N LEU A 20 6.13 -2.55 -14.03
CA LEU A 20 6.78 -1.28 -14.33
C LEU A 20 8.12 -1.47 -15.03
N LEU A 21 8.90 -2.48 -14.65
CA LEU A 21 10.16 -2.81 -15.33
C LEU A 21 9.91 -3.27 -16.78
N LEU A 22 8.93 -4.12 -17.01
CA LEU A 22 8.55 -4.55 -18.36
C LEU A 22 8.06 -3.36 -19.19
N ALA A 23 7.25 -2.49 -18.63
CA ALA A 23 6.80 -1.26 -19.29
C ALA A 23 7.99 -0.34 -19.64
N ALA A 24 8.95 -0.18 -18.73
CA ALA A 24 10.14 0.63 -18.98
C ALA A 24 10.96 0.09 -20.18
N VAL A 25 11.17 -1.23 -20.22
CA VAL A 25 11.87 -1.89 -21.35
C VAL A 25 11.09 -1.70 -22.65
N LEU A 26 9.77 -1.84 -22.63
CA LEU A 26 8.90 -1.65 -23.78
C LEU A 26 8.99 -0.21 -24.31
N PHE A 27 8.87 0.81 -23.44
CA PHE A 27 8.98 2.21 -23.84
C PHE A 27 10.35 2.56 -24.39
N ALA A 28 11.43 2.05 -23.78
CA ALA A 28 12.78 2.24 -24.27
C ALA A 28 12.95 1.62 -25.67
N GLY A 29 12.54 0.37 -25.86
CA GLY A 29 12.63 -0.33 -27.14
C GLY A 29 11.80 0.33 -28.24
N LEU A 30 10.53 0.68 -27.94
CA LEU A 30 9.64 1.33 -28.89
C LEU A 30 10.16 2.71 -29.29
N GLY A 31 10.64 3.50 -28.34
CA GLY A 31 11.21 4.81 -28.61
C GLY A 31 12.46 4.75 -29.51
N MET A 32 13.30 3.74 -29.32
CA MET A 32 14.47 3.51 -30.19
C MET A 32 14.09 3.04 -31.60
N MET A 33 13.05 2.19 -31.72
CA MET A 33 12.60 1.67 -33.02
C MET A 33 11.84 2.70 -33.87
N THR A 34 11.24 3.69 -33.23
CA THR A 34 10.41 4.73 -33.90
C THR A 34 11.08 6.09 -33.99
N ASP A 35 12.37 6.19 -33.64
CA ASP A 35 13.13 7.44 -33.56
C ASP A 35 12.50 8.48 -32.59
N LEU A 36 11.61 8.02 -31.68
CA LEU A 36 11.00 8.84 -30.65
C LEU A 36 11.89 8.86 -29.39
N MET A 37 13.06 9.46 -29.49
CA MET A 37 14.03 9.55 -28.39
C MET A 37 13.46 10.09 -27.07
N PRO A 38 12.54 11.09 -27.06
CA PRO A 38 11.89 11.51 -25.82
C PRO A 38 11.10 10.39 -25.14
N LEU A 39 10.44 9.51 -25.89
CA LEU A 39 9.72 8.35 -25.37
C LEU A 39 10.66 7.31 -24.77
N ALA A 40 11.80 7.07 -25.45
CA ALA A 40 12.82 6.13 -24.99
C ALA A 40 13.46 6.57 -23.66
N ALA A 41 13.60 7.88 -23.43
CA ALA A 41 14.19 8.45 -22.22
C ALA A 41 13.15 8.67 -21.10
N LEU A 42 12.05 9.35 -21.42
CA LEU A 42 11.05 9.78 -20.45
C LEU A 42 10.24 8.60 -19.88
N GLY A 43 9.90 7.62 -20.71
CA GLY A 43 9.12 6.46 -20.28
C GLY A 43 9.77 5.70 -19.12
N PRO A 44 11.01 5.21 -19.26
CA PRO A 44 11.73 4.55 -18.18
C PRO A 44 11.89 5.41 -16.90
N VAL A 45 12.12 6.73 -17.05
CA VAL A 45 12.24 7.65 -15.91
C VAL A 45 10.94 7.71 -15.13
N LEU A 46 9.80 7.85 -15.81
CA LEU A 46 8.50 7.85 -15.15
C LEU A 46 8.19 6.51 -14.47
N MET A 47 8.53 5.38 -15.12
CA MET A 47 8.34 4.06 -14.52
C MET A 47 9.21 3.88 -13.27
N ALA A 48 10.44 4.38 -13.30
CA ALA A 48 11.33 4.36 -12.14
C ALA A 48 10.77 5.22 -10.98
N ALA A 49 10.21 6.39 -11.27
CA ALA A 49 9.56 7.24 -10.28
C ALA A 49 8.33 6.55 -9.64
N PHE A 50 7.47 5.93 -10.45
CA PHE A 50 6.35 5.13 -9.95
C PHE A 50 6.81 3.93 -9.12
N LEU A 51 7.86 3.25 -9.55
CA LEU A 51 8.43 2.15 -8.79
C LEU A 51 8.91 2.63 -7.42
N ALA A 52 9.66 3.73 -7.34
CA ALA A 52 10.12 4.30 -6.08
C ALA A 52 8.98 4.65 -5.12
N LEU A 53 7.82 5.08 -5.66
CA LEU A 53 6.64 5.40 -4.85
C LEU A 53 5.88 4.18 -4.36
N PHE A 54 5.83 3.09 -5.13
CA PHE A 54 4.90 1.97 -4.89
C PHE A 54 5.55 0.60 -4.75
N PHE A 55 6.90 0.51 -4.66
CA PHE A 55 7.58 -0.79 -4.55
C PHE A 55 7.29 -1.52 -3.23
N SER A 56 6.83 -0.82 -2.19
CA SER A 56 6.52 -1.41 -0.90
C SER A 56 5.41 -0.66 -0.16
N LEU A 57 4.79 -1.35 0.78
CA LEU A 57 3.85 -0.80 1.75
C LEU A 57 4.33 -1.24 3.14
N THR A 58 4.74 -0.29 3.96
CA THR A 58 5.15 -0.52 5.34
C THR A 58 4.05 -0.08 6.29
N VAL A 59 3.69 -0.95 7.22
CA VAL A 59 2.68 -0.72 8.26
C VAL A 59 3.32 -0.81 9.62
N GLU A 60 3.06 0.17 10.46
CA GLU A 60 3.59 0.27 11.82
C GLU A 60 2.46 0.60 12.81
N ILE A 61 2.48 -0.04 13.97
CA ILE A 61 1.60 0.28 15.10
C ILE A 61 2.49 0.64 16.29
N ASP A 62 2.39 1.86 16.74
CA ASP A 62 3.00 2.32 17.98
C ASP A 62 1.98 2.28 19.14
N ALA A 63 2.29 2.92 20.26
CA ALA A 63 1.41 2.96 21.43
C ALA A 63 0.10 3.73 21.18
N THR A 64 0.06 4.62 20.18
CA THR A 64 -1.01 5.61 20.00
C THR A 64 -1.56 5.66 18.57
N HIS A 65 -0.80 5.20 17.59
CA HIS A 65 -1.14 5.35 16.17
C HIS A 65 -0.90 4.08 15.35
N LEU A 66 -1.74 3.90 14.35
CA LEU A 66 -1.49 3.08 13.17
C LEU A 66 -0.93 3.99 12.09
N SER A 67 0.25 3.70 11.59
CA SER A 67 0.91 4.44 10.50
C SER A 67 1.21 3.51 9.34
N PHE A 68 1.06 4.01 8.12
CA PHE A 68 1.51 3.27 6.95
C PHE A 68 2.08 4.21 5.89
N CYS A 69 3.04 3.73 5.13
CA CYS A 69 3.67 4.50 4.06
C CYS A 69 4.04 3.62 2.86
N PHE A 70 4.04 4.24 1.70
CA PHE A 70 4.43 3.61 0.44
C PHE A 70 5.87 3.95 0.06
N GLY A 71 6.58 2.97 -0.50
CA GLY A 71 7.89 3.12 -1.11
C GLY A 71 8.86 3.94 -0.26
N ILE A 72 9.37 5.01 -0.84
CA ILE A 72 10.30 5.95 -0.17
C ILE A 72 9.64 6.82 0.91
N GLY A 73 8.35 6.62 1.21
CA GLY A 73 7.66 7.27 2.33
C GLY A 73 7.07 8.65 2.03
N LEU A 74 6.98 9.07 0.76
CA LEU A 74 6.30 10.31 0.36
C LEU A 74 4.80 10.24 0.60
N ILE A 75 4.20 9.09 0.35
CA ILE A 75 2.77 8.83 0.61
C ILE A 75 2.69 8.14 1.96
N ARG A 76 2.25 8.88 2.97
CA ARG A 76 2.16 8.41 4.36
C ARG A 76 0.82 8.82 4.97
N GLN A 77 0.27 7.90 5.76
CA GLN A 77 -0.91 8.15 6.59
C GLN A 77 -0.62 7.76 8.04
N ARG A 78 -1.24 8.49 8.95
CA ARG A 78 -1.15 8.22 10.39
C ARG A 78 -2.52 8.41 11.02
N ILE A 79 -3.01 7.37 11.70
CA ILE A 79 -4.36 7.30 12.22
C ILE A 79 -4.28 7.00 13.72
N PRO A 80 -4.89 7.84 14.59
CA PRO A 80 -4.94 7.55 16.01
C PRO A 80 -5.66 6.24 16.28
N LEU A 81 -5.10 5.37 17.10
CA LEU A 81 -5.75 4.11 17.51
C LEU A 81 -7.10 4.34 18.17
N ALA A 82 -7.26 5.46 18.86
CA ALA A 82 -8.52 5.85 19.50
C ALA A 82 -9.68 6.09 18.51
N GLU A 83 -9.36 6.34 17.24
CA GLU A 83 -10.37 6.50 16.18
C GLU A 83 -10.77 5.17 15.52
N ILE A 84 -10.04 4.10 15.76
CA ILE A 84 -10.29 2.79 15.15
C ILE A 84 -11.27 2.01 16.05
N THR A 85 -12.40 1.64 15.50
CA THR A 85 -13.44 0.88 16.19
C THR A 85 -13.46 -0.60 15.86
N ASP A 86 -13.01 -0.97 14.66
CA ASP A 86 -12.94 -2.38 14.22
C ASP A 86 -11.82 -2.58 13.21
N ALA A 87 -11.29 -3.80 13.17
CA ALA A 87 -10.30 -4.24 12.19
C ALA A 87 -10.51 -5.72 11.90
N ARG A 88 -10.79 -6.04 10.63
CA ARG A 88 -11.07 -7.43 10.23
C ARG A 88 -10.35 -7.82 8.94
N PRO A 89 -9.86 -9.07 8.83
CA PRO A 89 -9.32 -9.59 7.59
C PRO A 89 -10.40 -9.64 6.52
N VAL A 90 -10.04 -9.19 5.31
CA VAL A 90 -10.92 -9.23 4.13
C VAL A 90 -10.11 -9.62 2.90
N ARG A 91 -10.81 -10.07 1.87
CA ARG A 91 -10.23 -10.32 0.55
C ARG A 91 -10.82 -9.34 -0.46
N ASN A 92 -9.94 -8.66 -1.19
CA ASN A 92 -10.35 -7.74 -2.26
C ASN A 92 -10.72 -8.52 -3.53
N ALA A 93 -11.68 -8.02 -4.29
CA ALA A 93 -11.93 -8.52 -5.63
C ALA A 93 -10.76 -8.14 -6.56
N TRP A 94 -10.42 -9.02 -7.49
CA TRP A 94 -9.32 -8.82 -8.44
C TRP A 94 -9.46 -7.54 -9.28
N ILE A 95 -10.68 -7.09 -9.50
CA ILE A 95 -11.00 -5.88 -10.27
C ILE A 95 -10.49 -4.59 -9.60
N HIS A 96 -10.22 -4.62 -8.29
CA HIS A 96 -9.72 -3.44 -7.58
C HIS A 96 -8.20 -3.22 -7.77
N GLY A 97 -7.47 -4.23 -8.25
CA GLY A 97 -6.05 -4.10 -8.60
C GLY A 97 -5.15 -3.70 -7.42
N TRP A 98 -4.03 -3.04 -7.77
CA TRP A 98 -3.01 -2.57 -6.82
C TRP A 98 -2.88 -1.05 -6.88
N GLY A 99 -2.29 -0.45 -5.83
CA GLY A 99 -2.13 0.98 -5.68
C GLY A 99 -3.10 1.59 -4.68
N ILE A 100 -3.45 2.86 -4.88
CA ILE A 100 -4.39 3.60 -4.05
C ILE A 100 -5.65 3.85 -4.87
N HIS A 101 -6.76 3.23 -4.46
CA HIS A 101 -8.02 3.29 -5.19
C HIS A 101 -9.20 3.57 -4.26
N ARG A 102 -10.23 4.20 -4.81
CA ARG A 102 -11.53 4.29 -4.17
C ARG A 102 -12.39 3.10 -4.57
N THR A 103 -12.91 2.36 -3.60
CA THR A 103 -13.80 1.22 -3.79
C THR A 103 -15.16 1.50 -3.15
N PRO A 104 -16.21 0.68 -3.41
CA PRO A 104 -17.46 0.78 -2.70
C PRO A 104 -17.35 0.64 -1.18
N HIS A 105 -16.24 0.05 -0.72
CA HIS A 105 -15.94 -0.17 0.70
C HIS A 105 -15.00 0.89 1.31
N GLY A 106 -14.75 2.00 0.61
CA GLY A 106 -13.83 3.06 0.99
C GLY A 106 -12.50 3.01 0.24
N TRP A 107 -11.48 3.68 0.76
CA TRP A 107 -10.16 3.69 0.15
C TRP A 107 -9.46 2.34 0.32
N LEU A 108 -8.81 1.88 -0.74
CA LEU A 108 -7.93 0.72 -0.74
C LEU A 108 -6.48 1.19 -0.92
N TYR A 109 -5.60 0.77 -0.03
CA TYR A 109 -4.16 0.97 -0.09
C TYR A 109 -3.49 -0.39 -0.21
N ASN A 110 -2.99 -0.73 -1.38
CA ASN A 110 -2.43 -2.06 -1.66
C ASN A 110 -1.24 -2.00 -2.62
N VAL A 111 -0.24 -2.83 -2.43
CA VAL A 111 0.91 -2.97 -3.36
C VAL A 111 1.00 -4.36 -3.97
N SER A 112 0.39 -5.37 -3.36
CA SER A 112 0.46 -6.76 -3.83
C SER A 112 -0.65 -7.61 -3.20
N GLY A 113 -1.01 -8.71 -3.87
CA GLY A 113 -1.97 -9.68 -3.37
C GLY A 113 -3.42 -9.19 -3.35
N TRP A 114 -4.27 -10.00 -2.77
CA TRP A 114 -5.73 -9.78 -2.70
C TRP A 114 -6.22 -9.62 -1.26
N GLU A 115 -5.35 -9.91 -0.29
CA GLU A 115 -5.70 -9.88 1.12
C GLU A 115 -5.47 -8.49 1.71
N ALA A 116 -6.32 -8.13 2.64
CA ALA A 116 -6.29 -6.83 3.31
C ALA A 116 -6.92 -6.91 4.69
N VAL A 117 -6.76 -5.84 5.45
CA VAL A 117 -7.53 -5.58 6.67
C VAL A 117 -8.45 -4.40 6.41
N GLU A 118 -9.74 -4.58 6.60
CA GLU A 118 -10.71 -3.50 6.61
C GLU A 118 -10.71 -2.86 8.00
N ILE A 119 -10.47 -1.56 8.03
CA ILE A 119 -10.40 -0.75 9.24
C ILE A 119 -11.59 0.20 9.24
N VAL A 120 -12.33 0.20 10.34
CA VAL A 120 -13.51 1.05 10.56
C VAL A 120 -13.16 2.11 11.58
N LEU A 121 -13.45 3.35 11.26
CA LEU A 121 -13.24 4.50 12.14
C LEU A 121 -14.52 4.88 12.88
N ALA A 122 -14.38 5.53 14.04
CA ALA A 122 -15.50 6.04 14.83
C ALA A 122 -16.42 7.00 14.05
N SER A 123 -15.87 7.68 13.03
CA SER A 123 -16.64 8.51 12.10
C SER A 123 -17.52 7.74 11.13
N GLY A 124 -17.49 6.40 11.13
CA GLY A 124 -18.15 5.53 10.17
C GLY A 124 -17.41 5.37 8.85
N LYS A 125 -16.31 6.11 8.63
CA LYS A 125 -15.44 5.92 7.47
C LYS A 125 -14.71 4.59 7.58
N ARG A 126 -14.46 3.96 6.44
CA ARG A 126 -13.68 2.73 6.35
C ARG A 126 -12.65 2.82 5.23
N PHE A 127 -11.59 2.07 5.41
CA PHE A 127 -10.58 1.87 4.38
C PHE A 127 -9.98 0.47 4.51
N ARG A 128 -9.34 0.01 3.45
CA ARG A 128 -8.68 -1.29 3.42
C ARG A 128 -7.18 -1.11 3.23
N LEU A 129 -6.42 -1.81 4.04
CA LEU A 129 -4.98 -1.81 4.02
C LEU A 129 -4.50 -3.19 3.56
N GLY A 130 -3.89 -3.25 2.38
CA GLY A 130 -3.37 -4.50 1.79
C GLY A 130 -2.23 -5.05 2.64
N THR A 131 -2.21 -6.36 2.81
CA THR A 131 -1.17 -7.07 3.55
C THR A 131 -1.17 -8.55 3.19
N ASP A 132 -0.02 -9.18 3.23
CA ASP A 132 0.15 -10.63 3.13
C ASP A 132 -0.03 -11.34 4.49
N GLU A 133 -0.21 -10.59 5.59
CA GLU A 133 -0.45 -11.08 6.94
C GLU A 133 -1.78 -10.56 7.54
N PRO A 134 -2.94 -10.73 6.89
CA PRO A 134 -4.17 -10.03 7.30
C PRO A 134 -4.64 -10.40 8.71
N GLN A 135 -4.50 -11.65 9.13
CA GLN A 135 -4.89 -12.10 10.48
C GLN A 135 -3.97 -11.52 11.55
N ARG A 136 -2.67 -11.42 11.26
CA ARG A 136 -1.68 -10.87 12.19
C ARG A 136 -1.87 -9.38 12.36
N LEU A 137 -2.05 -8.64 11.26
CA LEU A 137 -2.31 -7.20 11.28
C LEU A 137 -3.62 -6.89 12.01
N ALA A 138 -4.71 -7.58 11.69
CA ALA A 138 -6.01 -7.36 12.36
C ALA A 138 -5.94 -7.64 13.86
N ARG A 139 -5.25 -8.69 14.29
CA ARG A 139 -5.02 -8.98 15.72
C ARG A 139 -4.19 -7.89 16.39
N ALA A 140 -3.12 -7.43 15.73
CA ALA A 140 -2.27 -6.37 16.26
C ALA A 140 -3.04 -5.06 16.45
N ILE A 141 -3.91 -4.69 15.50
CA ILE A 141 -4.76 -3.49 15.62
C ILE A 141 -5.74 -3.66 16.77
N ARG A 142 -6.49 -4.77 16.85
CA ARG A 142 -7.45 -5.02 17.93
C ARG A 142 -6.79 -5.02 19.31
N ALA A 143 -5.64 -5.67 19.44
CA ALA A 143 -4.88 -5.65 20.69
C ALA A 143 -4.40 -4.24 21.08
N ALA A 144 -4.07 -3.40 20.10
CA ALA A 144 -3.64 -2.03 20.34
C ALA A 144 -4.80 -1.08 20.68
N THR A 145 -6.01 -1.35 20.17
CA THR A 145 -7.23 -0.54 20.42
C THR A 145 -8.03 -1.02 21.65
N GLY A 146 -7.67 -2.15 22.23
CA GLY A 146 -8.44 -2.75 23.34
C GLY A 146 -9.78 -3.35 22.92
N SER A 147 -9.99 -3.57 21.62
CA SER A 147 -11.21 -4.13 21.03
C SER A 147 -11.14 -5.67 20.88
N GLY A 148 -10.42 -6.33 21.78
CA GLY A 148 -10.26 -7.80 21.83
C GLY A 148 -11.27 -8.49 22.70
#